data_70405c0ab0021bdcf4489ee97b1306dc
#
_entry.id   70405c0ab0021bdcf4489ee97b1306dc
#
_cell.length_a   1.000
_cell.length_b   1.000
_cell.length_c   1.000
_cell.angle_alpha   90.00
_cell.angle_beta   90.00
_cell.angle_gamma   90.00
#
_symmetry.space_group_name_H-M   'P 1'
#
loop_
_entity.id
_entity.type
_entity.pdbx_description
1 polymer ?
#
loop_
_entity_poly.entity_id
_entity_poly.type
_entity_poly.pdbx_seq_one_letter_code
_entity_poly.pdbx_strand_id
1 'polypeptide(L)'
;MMVCLVTDSRRLAAAGASFGARRACLAAQTRFAVDAGVDLIQLRERDLDAADLAVLAADLRAATRTTSTRFVVNDRLDVAIAAGADGVHLRGDSLPIGRARQIVPPGFLIGRSVHSVDETTAAAGADYLVAGTVFSSASKPGQTQWLGVEGLRAIVAAVPIPVLAIGGVAGERVGDVARAGAAGFAAIELFMGAHGGAELAGCRVVELRQTVKNARSRFDRLNTTP
;
A
#
# COMPACT_ATOMS: atom_id res chain seq x y z
N MET A 1 0.32 10.02 10.73
CA MET A 1 1.02 9.00 9.91
C MET A 1 0.01 8.18 9.11
N MET A 2 0.27 7.95 7.83
CA MET A 2 -0.52 7.07 6.96
C MET A 2 0.06 5.65 6.94
N VAL A 3 -0.80 4.64 7.07
CA VAL A 3 -0.44 3.22 6.95
C VAL A 3 -1.19 2.65 5.75
N CYS A 4 -0.44 2.06 4.79
CA CYS A 4 -0.99 1.44 3.61
C CYS A 4 -0.71 -0.07 3.60
N LEU A 5 -1.75 -0.89 3.52
CA LEU A 5 -1.65 -2.30 3.18
C LEU A 5 -1.53 -2.45 1.67
N VAL A 6 -0.50 -3.15 1.19
CA VAL A 6 -0.42 -3.63 -0.19
C VAL A 6 -0.66 -5.13 -0.20
N THR A 7 -1.64 -5.61 -0.97
CA THR A 7 -1.98 -7.03 -1.00
C THR A 7 -0.99 -7.86 -1.81
N ASP A 8 -0.86 -9.14 -1.44
CA ASP A 8 -0.17 -10.18 -2.21
C ASP A 8 -0.75 -11.54 -1.79
N SER A 9 -1.83 -11.96 -2.44
CA SER A 9 -2.55 -13.17 -2.05
C SER A 9 -1.75 -14.45 -2.27
N ARG A 10 -0.76 -14.46 -3.17
CA ARG A 10 0.11 -15.63 -3.37
C ARG A 10 1.00 -15.92 -2.16
N ARG A 11 1.37 -14.85 -1.43
CA ARG A 11 2.15 -14.98 -0.19
C ARG A 11 1.26 -15.14 1.04
N LEU A 12 0.03 -14.68 0.96
CA LEU A 12 -0.95 -14.77 2.05
C LEU A 12 -1.59 -16.15 2.13
N ALA A 13 -1.95 -16.75 1.01
CA ALA A 13 -2.57 -18.06 0.91
C ALA A 13 -1.50 -19.17 0.81
N ALA A 14 -1.93 -20.42 1.02
CA ALA A 14 -1.06 -21.58 0.81
C ALA A 14 -0.58 -21.69 -0.65
N ALA A 15 0.59 -22.27 -0.87
CA ALA A 15 1.11 -22.50 -2.21
C ALA A 15 0.11 -23.37 -3.02
N GLY A 16 -0.19 -22.94 -4.24
CA GLY A 16 -1.18 -23.62 -5.10
C GLY A 16 -2.64 -23.41 -4.73
N ALA A 17 -2.93 -22.48 -3.80
CA ALA A 17 -4.30 -22.17 -3.41
C ALA A 17 -5.17 -21.72 -4.62
N SER A 18 -6.42 -22.19 -4.66
CA SER A 18 -7.40 -21.79 -5.66
C SER A 18 -7.73 -20.29 -5.55
N PHE A 19 -8.28 -19.72 -6.62
CA PHE A 19 -8.79 -18.35 -6.60
C PHE A 19 -9.77 -18.11 -5.45
N GLY A 20 -10.70 -19.03 -5.19
CA GLY A 20 -11.65 -18.94 -4.08
C GLY A 20 -10.97 -18.86 -2.70
N ALA A 21 -9.92 -19.64 -2.47
CA ALA A 21 -9.15 -19.61 -1.23
C ALA A 21 -8.38 -18.27 -1.09
N ARG A 22 -7.73 -17.79 -2.16
CA ARG A 22 -7.04 -16.50 -2.18
C ARG A 22 -8.01 -15.34 -1.93
N ARG A 23 -9.19 -15.38 -2.54
CA ARG A 23 -10.28 -14.42 -2.33
C ARG A 23 -10.72 -14.37 -0.86
N ALA A 24 -10.94 -15.52 -0.24
CA ALA A 24 -11.30 -15.60 1.17
C ALA A 24 -10.22 -15.02 2.09
N CYS A 25 -8.94 -15.32 1.82
CA CYS A 25 -7.80 -14.76 2.55
C CYS A 25 -7.73 -13.24 2.45
N LEU A 26 -7.89 -12.68 1.24
CA LEU A 26 -7.86 -11.23 1.03
C LEU A 26 -9.04 -10.53 1.70
N ALA A 27 -10.23 -11.12 1.64
CA ALA A 27 -11.40 -10.57 2.31
C ALA A 27 -11.20 -10.53 3.85
N ALA A 28 -10.59 -11.57 4.43
CA ALA A 28 -10.25 -11.60 5.84
C ALA A 28 -9.18 -10.56 6.18
N GLN A 29 -8.08 -10.50 5.41
CA GLN A 29 -7.02 -9.52 5.61
C GLN A 29 -7.54 -8.07 5.52
N THR A 30 -8.42 -7.79 4.57
CA THR A 30 -9.05 -6.48 4.41
C THR A 30 -9.85 -6.08 5.66
N ARG A 31 -10.70 -6.97 6.18
CA ARG A 31 -11.44 -6.70 7.41
C ARG A 31 -10.52 -6.42 8.59
N PHE A 32 -9.48 -7.24 8.77
CA PHE A 32 -8.50 -7.01 9.85
C PHE A 32 -7.74 -5.70 9.70
N ALA A 33 -7.39 -5.32 8.48
CA ALA A 33 -6.72 -4.05 8.21
C ALA A 33 -7.64 -2.85 8.52
N VAL A 34 -8.90 -2.91 8.12
CA VAL A 34 -9.91 -1.91 8.46
C VAL A 34 -10.07 -1.80 9.98
N ASP A 35 -10.25 -2.91 10.67
CA ASP A 35 -10.38 -2.96 12.13
C ASP A 35 -9.13 -2.45 12.87
N ALA A 36 -7.94 -2.61 12.27
CA ALA A 36 -6.70 -2.09 12.79
C ALA A 36 -6.50 -0.58 12.53
N GLY A 37 -7.39 0.05 11.75
CA GLY A 37 -7.31 1.46 11.41
C GLY A 37 -6.28 1.77 10.33
N VAL A 38 -6.07 0.88 9.36
CA VAL A 38 -5.25 1.14 8.18
C VAL A 38 -5.91 2.23 7.33
N ASP A 39 -5.13 3.20 6.84
CA ASP A 39 -5.65 4.36 6.12
C ASP A 39 -5.93 4.06 4.64
N LEU A 40 -5.11 3.19 4.04
CA LEU A 40 -5.17 2.87 2.61
C LEU A 40 -4.96 1.37 2.39
N ILE A 41 -5.77 0.76 1.53
CA ILE A 41 -5.59 -0.60 1.04
C ILE A 41 -5.39 -0.55 -0.47
N GLN A 42 -4.26 -1.09 -0.94
CA GLN A 42 -3.94 -1.23 -2.34
C GLN A 42 -4.08 -2.69 -2.77
N LEU A 43 -5.08 -2.99 -3.62
CA LEU A 43 -5.24 -4.30 -4.26
C LEU A 43 -4.18 -4.46 -5.37
N ARG A 44 -3.22 -5.38 -5.16
CA ARG A 44 -2.09 -5.60 -6.06
C ARG A 44 -1.86 -7.09 -6.32
N GLU A 45 -2.66 -7.65 -7.23
CA GLU A 45 -2.61 -9.05 -7.65
C GLU A 45 -2.22 -9.12 -9.14
N ARG A 46 -0.92 -9.30 -9.40
CA ARG A 46 -0.34 -9.16 -10.74
C ARG A 46 -0.59 -10.35 -11.67
N ASP A 47 -0.98 -11.46 -11.11
CA ASP A 47 -1.14 -12.76 -11.79
C ASP A 47 -2.60 -13.09 -12.08
N LEU A 48 -3.52 -12.24 -11.68
CA LEU A 48 -4.94 -12.42 -11.98
C LEU A 48 -5.32 -11.76 -13.29
N ASP A 49 -6.24 -12.39 -13.99
CA ASP A 49 -6.89 -11.78 -15.13
C ASP A 49 -7.86 -10.65 -14.71
N ALA A 50 -8.44 -9.98 -15.69
CA ALA A 50 -9.31 -8.84 -15.44
C ALA A 50 -10.59 -9.21 -14.70
N ALA A 51 -11.17 -10.37 -14.98
CA ALA A 51 -12.42 -10.81 -14.38
C ALA A 51 -12.24 -11.14 -12.90
N ASP A 52 -11.24 -11.94 -12.58
CA ASP A 52 -10.90 -12.30 -11.20
C ASP A 52 -10.50 -11.06 -10.38
N LEU A 53 -9.71 -10.17 -10.98
CA LEU A 53 -9.32 -8.92 -10.32
C LEU A 53 -10.53 -8.01 -10.04
N ALA A 54 -11.51 -7.94 -10.97
CA ALA A 54 -12.73 -7.16 -10.79
C ALA A 54 -13.60 -7.73 -9.66
N VAL A 55 -13.70 -9.05 -9.54
CA VAL A 55 -14.40 -9.72 -8.43
C VAL A 55 -13.76 -9.36 -7.10
N LEU A 56 -12.43 -9.46 -6.98
CA LEU A 56 -11.72 -9.07 -5.78
C LEU A 56 -11.89 -7.58 -5.45
N ALA A 57 -11.79 -6.72 -6.44
CA ALA A 57 -11.95 -5.28 -6.26
C ALA A 57 -13.34 -4.94 -5.71
N ALA A 58 -14.39 -5.58 -6.21
CA ALA A 58 -15.76 -5.41 -5.71
C ALA A 58 -15.89 -5.86 -4.24
N ASP A 59 -15.31 -7.02 -3.87
CA ASP A 59 -15.34 -7.53 -2.50
C ASP A 59 -14.64 -6.60 -1.52
N LEU A 60 -13.41 -6.17 -1.86
CA LEU A 60 -12.61 -5.32 -0.99
C LEU A 60 -13.25 -3.93 -0.87
N ARG A 61 -13.82 -3.42 -1.97
CA ARG A 61 -14.59 -2.18 -1.94
C ARG A 61 -15.82 -2.28 -1.03
N ALA A 62 -16.55 -3.38 -1.09
CA ALA A 62 -17.70 -3.60 -0.19
C ALA A 62 -17.27 -3.58 1.29
N ALA A 63 -16.10 -4.14 1.62
CA ALA A 63 -15.58 -4.17 2.99
C ALA A 63 -15.06 -2.80 3.48
N THR A 64 -14.68 -1.89 2.57
CA THR A 64 -14.11 -0.57 2.93
C THR A 64 -15.10 0.59 2.80
N ARG A 65 -16.19 0.45 2.03
CA ARG A 65 -17.08 1.54 1.61
C ARG A 65 -17.67 2.37 2.77
N THR A 66 -17.94 1.76 3.92
CA THR A 66 -18.54 2.42 5.09
C THR A 66 -17.53 2.76 6.17
N THR A 67 -16.24 2.75 5.85
CA THR A 67 -15.15 2.97 6.79
C THR A 67 -14.31 4.20 6.37
N SER A 68 -13.38 4.60 7.22
CA SER A 68 -12.39 5.64 6.89
C SER A 68 -11.24 5.15 6.00
N THR A 69 -11.11 3.82 5.83
CA THR A 69 -10.05 3.22 5.01
C THR A 69 -10.34 3.46 3.52
N ARG A 70 -9.40 4.08 2.82
CA ARG A 70 -9.49 4.23 1.36
C ARG A 70 -9.04 2.96 0.66
N PHE A 71 -9.69 2.66 -0.47
CA PHE A 71 -9.39 1.49 -1.29
C PHE A 71 -8.94 1.91 -2.70
N VAL A 72 -7.78 1.45 -3.13
CA VAL A 72 -7.24 1.71 -4.46
C VAL A 72 -6.83 0.42 -5.15
N VAL A 73 -6.91 0.41 -6.49
CA VAL A 73 -6.47 -0.72 -7.31
C VAL A 73 -5.12 -0.39 -7.94
N ASN A 74 -4.19 -1.36 -7.94
CA ASN A 74 -2.90 -1.18 -8.58
C ASN A 74 -3.02 -1.28 -10.10
N ASP A 75 -2.59 -0.25 -10.82
CA ASP A 75 -2.34 -0.18 -12.26
C ASP A 75 -3.58 -0.30 -13.17
N ARG A 76 -4.61 -0.96 -12.75
CA ARG A 76 -5.83 -1.24 -13.52
C ARG A 76 -6.90 -0.17 -13.23
N LEU A 77 -6.76 0.97 -13.95
CA LEU A 77 -7.71 2.09 -13.84
C LEU A 77 -9.14 1.68 -14.22
N ASP A 78 -9.28 0.84 -15.23
CA ASP A 78 -10.56 0.27 -15.67
C ASP A 78 -11.25 -0.52 -14.54
N VAL A 79 -10.52 -1.40 -13.86
CA VAL A 79 -11.04 -2.16 -12.71
C VAL A 79 -11.36 -1.24 -11.53
N ALA A 80 -10.51 -0.25 -11.27
CA ALA A 80 -10.72 0.70 -10.18
C ALA A 80 -12.04 1.48 -10.36
N ILE A 81 -12.30 1.95 -11.58
CA ILE A 81 -13.55 2.66 -11.92
C ILE A 81 -14.75 1.72 -11.83
N ALA A 82 -14.66 0.52 -12.43
CA ALA A 82 -15.75 -0.44 -12.44
C ALA A 82 -16.16 -0.92 -11.04
N ALA A 83 -15.19 -1.08 -10.13
CA ALA A 83 -15.44 -1.46 -8.74
C ALA A 83 -15.89 -0.29 -7.85
N GLY A 84 -15.90 0.95 -8.34
CA GLY A 84 -16.15 2.14 -7.53
C GLY A 84 -15.10 2.34 -6.43
N ALA A 85 -13.84 1.99 -6.70
CA ALA A 85 -12.73 2.22 -5.80
C ALA A 85 -12.54 3.73 -5.51
N ASP A 86 -11.88 4.06 -4.41
CA ASP A 86 -11.55 5.45 -4.09
C ASP A 86 -10.42 5.99 -4.99
N GLY A 87 -9.70 5.11 -5.71
CA GLY A 87 -8.62 5.52 -6.57
C GLY A 87 -7.86 4.39 -7.25
N VAL A 88 -6.77 4.78 -7.92
CA VAL A 88 -5.81 3.90 -8.56
C VAL A 88 -4.40 4.22 -8.09
N HIS A 89 -3.54 3.22 -8.00
CA HIS A 89 -2.11 3.40 -7.79
C HIS A 89 -1.33 2.99 -9.04
N LEU A 90 -0.77 3.95 -9.75
CA LEU A 90 -0.05 3.74 -11.00
C LEU A 90 1.42 3.41 -10.76
N ARG A 91 1.99 2.49 -11.54
CA ARG A 91 3.42 2.20 -11.54
C ARG A 91 4.19 3.28 -12.29
N GLY A 92 5.53 3.33 -12.13
CA GLY A 92 6.39 4.29 -12.80
C GLY A 92 6.28 4.28 -14.33
N ASP A 93 6.04 3.10 -14.93
CA ASP A 93 5.92 2.85 -16.37
C ASP A 93 4.45 2.76 -16.88
N SER A 94 3.50 3.15 -16.05
CA SER A 94 2.07 3.06 -16.33
C SER A 94 1.50 4.29 -17.05
N LEU A 95 0.16 4.34 -17.19
CA LEU A 95 -0.56 5.47 -17.80
C LEU A 95 -0.10 6.82 -17.20
N PRO A 96 0.20 7.84 -18.03
CA PRO A 96 0.51 9.17 -17.54
C PRO A 96 -0.62 9.75 -16.70
N ILE A 97 -0.28 10.40 -15.58
CA ILE A 97 -1.26 10.91 -14.60
C ILE A 97 -2.25 11.88 -15.24
N GLY A 98 -1.77 12.79 -16.11
CA GLY A 98 -2.64 13.71 -16.83
C GLY A 98 -3.68 13.02 -17.72
N ARG A 99 -3.37 11.84 -18.27
CA ARG A 99 -4.34 11.03 -19.01
C ARG A 99 -5.33 10.34 -18.06
N ALA A 100 -4.85 9.80 -16.94
CA ALA A 100 -5.72 9.22 -15.94
C ALA A 100 -6.73 10.25 -15.40
N ARG A 101 -6.30 11.48 -15.11
CA ARG A 101 -7.16 12.57 -14.64
C ARG A 101 -8.31 12.95 -15.60
N GLN A 102 -8.11 12.79 -16.91
CA GLN A 102 -9.16 13.04 -17.91
C GLN A 102 -10.28 11.98 -17.90
N ILE A 103 -10.03 10.83 -17.31
CA ILE A 103 -10.94 9.66 -17.35
C ILE A 103 -11.68 9.49 -16.02
N VAL A 104 -11.05 9.87 -14.89
CA VAL A 104 -11.59 9.61 -13.56
C VAL A 104 -12.50 10.73 -13.06
N PRO A 105 -13.46 10.44 -12.17
CA PRO A 105 -14.31 11.46 -11.57
C PRO A 105 -13.53 12.40 -10.63
N PRO A 106 -14.06 13.58 -10.34
CA PRO A 106 -13.49 14.46 -9.30
C PRO A 106 -13.35 13.74 -7.94
N GLY A 107 -12.23 13.99 -7.25
CA GLY A 107 -11.96 13.37 -5.95
C GLY A 107 -11.41 11.94 -6.01
N PHE A 108 -11.26 11.35 -7.19
CA PHE A 108 -10.64 10.05 -7.37
C PHE A 108 -9.13 10.14 -7.12
N LEU A 109 -8.62 9.30 -6.22
CA LEU A 109 -7.21 9.29 -5.84
C LEU A 109 -6.33 8.69 -6.95
N ILE A 110 -5.25 9.35 -7.29
CA ILE A 110 -4.19 8.81 -8.15
C ILE A 110 -2.87 8.80 -7.39
N GLY A 111 -2.42 7.62 -7.00
CA GLY A 111 -1.09 7.41 -6.47
C GLY A 111 -0.08 7.05 -7.56
N ARG A 112 1.21 7.30 -7.31
CA ARG A 112 2.30 6.94 -8.24
C ARG A 112 3.47 6.32 -7.49
N SER A 113 4.04 5.22 -8.03
CA SER A 113 5.32 4.69 -7.58
C SER A 113 6.47 5.51 -8.15
N VAL A 114 7.48 5.83 -7.32
CA VAL A 114 8.71 6.51 -7.72
C VAL A 114 9.93 5.85 -7.07
N HIS A 115 11.06 5.86 -7.79
CA HIS A 115 12.31 5.22 -7.38
C HIS A 115 13.49 6.19 -7.34
N SER A 116 13.29 7.44 -7.81
CA SER A 116 14.28 8.52 -7.80
C SER A 116 13.59 9.88 -7.70
N VAL A 117 14.39 10.92 -7.47
CA VAL A 117 13.90 12.32 -7.51
C VAL A 117 13.43 12.69 -8.92
N ASP A 118 14.14 12.23 -9.96
CA ASP A 118 13.80 12.56 -11.35
C ASP A 118 12.40 12.04 -11.73
N GLU A 119 12.00 10.89 -11.18
CA GLU A 119 10.67 10.33 -11.42
C GLU A 119 9.54 11.15 -10.79
N THR A 120 9.84 12.03 -9.82
CA THR A 120 8.83 12.89 -9.20
C THR A 120 8.23 13.90 -10.17
N THR A 121 9.01 14.34 -11.16
CA THR A 121 8.52 15.25 -12.21
C THR A 121 7.43 14.60 -13.06
N ALA A 122 7.61 13.32 -13.43
CA ALA A 122 6.62 12.55 -14.18
C ALA A 122 5.39 12.19 -13.31
N ALA A 123 5.50 12.36 -12.00
CA ALA A 123 4.42 12.15 -11.03
C ALA A 123 3.59 13.41 -10.72
N ALA A 124 3.83 14.51 -11.44
CA ALA A 124 3.05 15.73 -11.27
C ALA A 124 1.54 15.48 -11.46
N GLY A 125 0.72 15.99 -10.53
CA GLY A 125 -0.73 15.76 -10.51
C GLY A 125 -1.18 14.48 -9.79
N ALA A 126 -0.26 13.70 -9.20
CA ALA A 126 -0.61 12.65 -8.25
C ALA A 126 -1.11 13.24 -6.92
N ASP A 127 -1.94 12.48 -6.21
CA ASP A 127 -2.40 12.85 -4.87
C ASP A 127 -1.44 12.37 -3.78
N TYR A 128 -0.68 11.31 -4.05
CA TYR A 128 0.36 10.78 -3.17
C TYR A 128 1.39 9.97 -3.97
N LEU A 129 2.59 9.83 -3.40
CA LEU A 129 3.63 8.98 -3.96
C LEU A 129 3.90 7.78 -3.04
N VAL A 130 4.36 6.68 -3.65
CA VAL A 130 4.97 5.56 -2.95
C VAL A 130 6.41 5.44 -3.41
N ALA A 131 7.34 5.81 -2.53
CA ALA A 131 8.78 5.80 -2.79
C ALA A 131 9.42 4.49 -2.33
N GLY A 132 10.12 3.81 -3.18
CA GLY A 132 10.78 2.56 -2.83
C GLY A 132 11.54 1.89 -3.97
N THR A 133 12.31 0.86 -3.67
CA THR A 133 12.41 0.16 -2.37
C THR A 133 13.36 0.89 -1.43
N VAL A 134 12.91 1.24 -0.22
CA VAL A 134 13.74 2.03 0.72
C VAL A 134 14.78 1.14 1.40
N PHE A 135 14.36 -0.02 1.91
CA PHE A 135 15.24 -0.97 2.58
C PHE A 135 15.17 -2.35 1.93
N SER A 136 16.14 -3.19 2.23
CA SER A 136 16.14 -4.60 1.83
C SER A 136 14.82 -5.29 2.21
N SER A 137 14.25 -6.06 1.31
CA SER A 137 12.95 -6.70 1.48
C SER A 137 12.92 -8.08 0.82
N ALA A 138 12.33 -9.07 1.49
CA ALA A 138 12.17 -10.42 0.96
C ALA A 138 11.27 -10.49 -0.30
N SER A 139 10.49 -9.46 -0.58
CA SER A 139 9.65 -9.40 -1.78
C SER A 139 10.40 -9.10 -3.08
N LYS A 140 11.69 -8.71 -2.98
CA LYS A 140 12.58 -8.44 -4.13
C LYS A 140 13.96 -9.07 -3.90
N PRO A 141 14.06 -10.40 -3.89
CA PRO A 141 15.34 -11.09 -3.78
C PRO A 141 16.22 -10.72 -5.00
N GLY A 142 17.49 -10.40 -4.75
CA GLY A 142 18.46 -10.04 -5.80
C GLY A 142 18.52 -8.55 -6.15
N GLN A 143 17.67 -7.69 -5.61
CA GLN A 143 17.88 -6.24 -5.72
C GLN A 143 19.03 -5.84 -4.80
N THR A 144 20.02 -5.13 -5.36
CA THR A 144 21.24 -4.70 -4.65
C THR A 144 21.27 -3.20 -4.35
N GLN A 145 20.37 -2.43 -4.98
CA GLN A 145 20.27 -0.98 -4.78
C GLN A 145 18.98 -0.62 -4.10
N TRP A 146 19.09 0.15 -3.04
CA TRP A 146 18.00 0.66 -2.22
C TRP A 146 18.05 2.19 -2.20
N LEU A 147 16.90 2.84 -2.08
CA LEU A 147 16.82 4.28 -1.89
C LEU A 147 17.55 4.73 -0.61
N GLY A 148 17.48 3.90 0.44
CA GLY A 148 17.92 4.31 1.77
C GLY A 148 17.11 5.47 2.33
N VAL A 149 17.48 5.91 3.52
CA VAL A 149 16.82 7.05 4.21
C VAL A 149 17.08 8.35 3.48
N GLU A 150 18.29 8.54 2.95
CA GLU A 150 18.68 9.76 2.25
C GLU A 150 17.96 9.90 0.90
N GLY A 151 17.83 8.82 0.12
CA GLY A 151 17.05 8.83 -1.12
C GLY A 151 15.56 9.11 -0.86
N LEU A 152 15.01 8.54 0.22
CA LEU A 152 13.64 8.85 0.63
C LEU A 152 13.50 10.32 1.01
N ARG A 153 14.43 10.89 1.79
CA ARG A 153 14.43 12.30 2.18
C ARG A 153 14.49 13.22 0.97
N ALA A 154 15.32 12.89 -0.01
CA ALA A 154 15.44 13.67 -1.25
C ALA A 154 14.13 13.69 -2.04
N ILE A 155 13.44 12.55 -2.16
CA ILE A 155 12.13 12.46 -2.81
C ILE A 155 11.07 13.28 -2.03
N VAL A 156 11.03 13.17 -0.71
CA VAL A 156 10.11 13.93 0.14
C VAL A 156 10.31 15.42 -0.04
N ALA A 157 11.57 15.88 -0.08
CA ALA A 157 11.89 17.30 -0.25
C ALA A 157 11.54 17.85 -1.66
N ALA A 158 11.44 16.97 -2.67
CA ALA A 158 11.20 17.35 -4.06
C ALA A 158 9.72 17.59 -4.38
N VAL A 159 8.79 17.21 -3.48
CA VAL A 159 7.34 17.29 -3.78
C VAL A 159 6.54 17.83 -2.59
N PRO A 160 5.44 18.58 -2.83
CA PRO A 160 4.58 19.07 -1.76
C PRO A 160 3.47 18.08 -1.35
N ILE A 161 3.41 16.91 -1.95
CA ILE A 161 2.36 15.91 -1.72
C ILE A 161 2.85 14.78 -0.80
N PRO A 162 1.95 14.05 -0.13
CA PRO A 162 2.32 12.95 0.76
C PRO A 162 3.16 11.88 0.07
N VAL A 163 4.29 11.49 0.68
CA VAL A 163 5.15 10.39 0.24
C VAL A 163 5.07 9.26 1.27
N LEU A 164 4.74 8.05 0.81
CA LEU A 164 4.77 6.83 1.61
C LEU A 164 6.02 6.01 1.26
N ALA A 165 6.76 5.56 2.25
CA ALA A 165 7.91 4.68 2.05
C ALA A 165 7.46 3.23 1.85
N ILE A 166 8.05 2.49 0.90
CA ILE A 166 7.80 1.05 0.73
C ILE A 166 9.12 0.27 0.63
N GLY A 167 9.08 -0.98 1.10
CA GLY A 167 10.17 -1.93 1.04
C GLY A 167 10.95 -2.01 2.35
N GLY A 168 10.83 -3.16 3.02
CA GLY A 168 11.51 -3.49 4.25
C GLY A 168 11.16 -2.60 5.45
N VAL A 169 10.05 -1.88 5.40
CA VAL A 169 9.60 -1.01 6.51
C VAL A 169 8.91 -1.86 7.57
N ALA A 170 9.59 -2.07 8.69
CA ALA A 170 9.06 -2.78 9.86
C ALA A 170 9.84 -2.36 11.12
N GLY A 171 9.24 -2.50 12.29
CA GLY A 171 9.90 -2.30 13.58
C GLY A 171 10.60 -0.94 13.70
N GLU A 172 11.92 -0.95 13.86
CA GLU A 172 12.73 0.26 14.07
C GLU A 172 12.79 1.18 12.86
N ARG A 173 12.68 0.62 11.65
CA ARG A 173 12.72 1.38 10.39
C ARG A 173 11.55 2.35 10.20
N VAL A 174 10.46 2.18 10.94
CA VAL A 174 9.36 3.16 10.98
C VAL A 174 9.86 4.51 11.47
N GLY A 175 10.78 4.51 12.45
CA GLY A 175 11.42 5.74 12.92
C GLY A 175 12.30 6.41 11.88
N ASP A 176 13.02 5.63 11.05
CA ASP A 176 13.85 6.16 9.97
C ASP A 176 12.99 6.82 8.88
N VAL A 177 11.84 6.20 8.54
CA VAL A 177 10.86 6.74 7.61
C VAL A 177 10.30 8.08 8.11
N ALA A 178 9.98 8.19 9.40
CA ALA A 178 9.54 9.44 10.01
C ALA A 178 10.60 10.54 9.93
N ARG A 179 11.86 10.22 10.31
CA ARG A 179 12.99 11.17 10.23
C ARG A 179 13.31 11.63 8.80
N ALA A 180 12.96 10.84 7.79
CA ALA A 180 13.04 11.26 6.39
C ALA A 180 11.95 12.27 5.99
N GLY A 181 10.96 12.52 6.84
CA GLY A 181 9.83 13.42 6.57
C GLY A 181 8.70 12.78 5.75
N ALA A 182 8.71 11.45 5.55
CA ALA A 182 7.63 10.77 4.83
C ALA A 182 6.29 10.89 5.60
N ALA A 183 5.17 10.92 4.89
CA ALA A 183 3.84 10.98 5.49
C ALA A 183 3.41 9.66 6.14
N GLY A 184 4.10 8.56 5.80
CA GLY A 184 3.83 7.23 6.32
C GLY A 184 4.52 6.14 5.52
N PHE A 185 3.97 4.94 5.54
CA PHE A 185 4.54 3.81 4.82
C PHE A 185 3.49 2.88 4.23
N ALA A 186 3.91 2.14 3.18
CA ALA A 186 3.20 1.02 2.61
C ALA A 186 3.95 -0.29 2.92
N ALA A 187 3.22 -1.36 3.22
CA ALA A 187 3.82 -2.64 3.54
C ALA A 187 3.00 -3.81 3.01
N ILE A 188 3.69 -4.91 2.73
CA ILE A 188 3.11 -6.23 2.44
C ILE A 188 3.31 -7.11 3.68
N GLU A 189 4.57 -7.31 4.08
CA GLU A 189 4.97 -8.29 5.11
C GLU A 189 4.42 -7.96 6.50
N LEU A 190 4.29 -6.71 6.85
CA LEU A 190 3.73 -6.28 8.12
C LEU A 190 2.31 -6.84 8.36
N PHE A 191 1.58 -7.09 7.27
CA PHE A 191 0.20 -7.60 7.27
C PHE A 191 0.11 -9.09 6.97
N MET A 192 1.25 -9.77 6.81
CA MET A 192 1.31 -11.20 6.65
C MET A 192 1.67 -11.83 7.99
N GLY A 193 0.76 -12.59 8.58
CA GLY A 193 1.08 -13.39 9.74
C GLY A 193 2.19 -14.40 9.44
N ALA A 194 2.88 -14.86 10.46
CA ALA A 194 4.04 -15.76 10.36
C ALA A 194 3.77 -17.09 9.63
N HIS A 195 2.52 -17.49 9.44
CA HIS A 195 2.11 -18.68 8.66
C HIS A 195 0.76 -18.38 7.98
N GLY A 196 0.71 -18.52 6.66
CA GLY A 196 -0.53 -18.55 5.89
C GLY A 196 -1.36 -19.78 6.29
N GLY A 197 -2.59 -19.60 6.72
CA GLY A 197 -3.50 -20.67 7.04
C GLY A 197 -4.79 -20.15 7.66
N ALA A 198 -5.82 -20.96 7.73
CA ALA A 198 -7.16 -20.67 8.21
C ALA A 198 -7.27 -20.13 9.66
N GLU A 199 -6.17 -20.02 10.36
CA GLU A 199 -6.06 -19.43 11.70
C GLU A 199 -5.90 -17.89 11.69
N LEU A 200 -6.46 -17.22 10.72
CA LEU A 200 -6.61 -15.77 10.76
C LEU A 200 -7.58 -15.29 11.87
N ALA A 201 -7.90 -16.18 12.79
CA ALA A 201 -8.80 -15.95 13.90
C ALA A 201 -8.18 -15.06 15.02
N GLY A 202 -8.92 -14.15 15.53
CA GLY A 202 -8.81 -13.45 16.82
C GLY A 202 -7.44 -12.87 17.24
N CYS A 203 -6.45 -13.68 17.48
CA CYS A 203 -5.11 -13.27 17.96
C CYS A 203 -4.38 -12.33 17.00
N ARG A 204 -4.50 -12.53 15.71
CA ARG A 204 -3.79 -11.73 14.70
C ARG A 204 -4.38 -10.34 14.50
N VAL A 205 -5.67 -10.18 14.70
CA VAL A 205 -6.32 -8.85 14.68
C VAL A 205 -5.76 -7.99 15.81
N VAL A 206 -5.57 -8.57 16.98
CA VAL A 206 -4.98 -7.86 18.14
C VAL A 206 -3.54 -7.47 17.87
N GLU A 207 -2.73 -8.36 17.32
CA GLU A 207 -1.35 -8.07 16.95
C GLU A 207 -1.27 -6.99 15.87
N LEU A 208 -2.10 -7.06 14.84
CA LEU A 208 -2.13 -6.07 13.78
C LEU A 208 -2.53 -4.70 14.29
N ARG A 209 -3.56 -4.60 15.14
CA ARG A 209 -3.95 -3.35 15.80
C ARG A 209 -2.82 -2.79 16.64
N GLN A 210 -2.17 -3.62 17.45
CA GLN A 210 -1.05 -3.21 18.27
C GLN A 210 0.16 -2.79 17.43
N THR A 211 0.44 -3.51 16.35
CA THR A 211 1.51 -3.18 15.40
C THR A 211 1.28 -1.82 14.73
N VAL A 212 0.09 -1.57 14.23
CA VAL A 212 -0.28 -0.27 13.62
C VAL A 212 -0.24 0.84 14.66
N LYS A 213 -0.77 0.61 15.85
CA LYS A 213 -0.75 1.57 16.97
C LYS A 213 0.69 1.91 17.39
N ASN A 214 1.55 0.91 17.53
CA ASN A 214 2.95 1.10 17.90
C ASN A 214 3.71 1.88 16.83
N ALA A 215 3.47 1.56 15.55
CA ALA A 215 4.06 2.26 14.42
C ALA A 215 3.63 3.73 14.40
N ARG A 216 2.34 4.03 14.59
CA ARG A 216 1.82 5.41 14.67
C ARG A 216 2.44 6.16 15.84
N SER A 217 2.43 5.60 17.04
CA SER A 217 3.01 6.22 18.24
C SER A 217 4.50 6.50 18.09
N ARG A 218 5.25 5.60 17.45
CA ARG A 218 6.69 5.80 17.20
C ARG A 218 6.93 6.91 16.17
N PHE A 219 6.14 6.94 15.10
CA PHE A 219 6.22 7.94 14.05
C PHE A 219 5.89 9.34 14.58
N ASP A 220 4.79 9.48 15.32
CA ASP A 220 4.31 10.76 15.82
C ASP A 220 5.29 11.39 16.82
N ARG A 221 5.90 10.57 17.71
CA ARG A 221 6.92 11.06 18.66
C ARG A 221 8.15 11.69 17.99
N LEU A 222 8.50 11.23 16.78
CA LEU A 222 9.67 11.73 16.06
C LEU A 222 9.36 12.96 15.19
N ASN A 223 8.11 13.19 14.84
CA ASN A 223 7.67 14.38 14.13
C ASN A 223 7.28 15.55 15.04
N THR A 224 7.21 15.35 16.35
CA THR A 224 6.88 16.39 17.34
C THR A 224 8.12 17.00 18.03
N THR A 225 9.31 16.57 17.67
CA THR A 225 10.55 17.20 18.18
C THR A 225 10.90 18.37 17.25
N PRO A 226 10.98 19.60 17.78
CA PRO A 226 11.30 20.81 17.01
C PRO A 226 12.71 20.78 16.41
#